data_e28fe0ef91779e39338facf010dcc053
#
_entry.id   e28fe0ef91779e39338facf010dcc053
#
_cell.length_a   1.000
_cell.length_b   1.000
_cell.length_c   1.000
_cell.angle_alpha   90.00
_cell.angle_beta   90.00
_cell.angle_gamma   90.00
#
_symmetry.space_group_name_H-M   'P 1'
#
loop_
_entity.id
_entity.type
_entity.pdbx_description
1 polymer ?
#
loop_
_entity_poly.entity_id
_entity_poly.type
_entity_poly.pdbx_seq_one_letter_code
_entity_poly.pdbx_strand_id
1 'polypeptide(L)'
;MKERIRQHALELGFDDCRFTTAAPPVSAEKFQHWLAQKQHGEMAWLERNADKRVDLQKVLSGAKSVIVLAISYHNFNCQFPITNFQDANERRESNWKLEMGNGKSGVVARYAQFADYHDVLAEKLKALTSFIDSLAGEKLADRKILWYVDTGPILERDFAQRAGIGFVGKHTNLISRRLGNWIFLAEILTTLELEPDAPEKNHCGTCTRCLSACPTNAITAPFQLDARKCISYLTIELKGSIPEEFRRAIGNRIYGCDDCLAACPWNKFARAGNLMKPHAREDLTAPDLLELLRLDDAGFKSRFAGTPMLRTKRRGLLRNVCVALGNIGDAAALPDLEKATHDHEPLIAEHARWAIKEIEARRK
;
A
#
# COMPACT_ATOMS: atom_id res chain seq x y z
N MET A 1 17.82 -26.49 -9.55
CA MET A 1 16.96 -26.07 -8.42
C MET A 1 16.26 -24.74 -8.71
N LYS A 2 16.98 -23.67 -8.95
CA LYS A 2 16.47 -22.31 -9.19
C LYS A 2 15.30 -22.26 -10.20
N GLU A 3 15.48 -22.77 -11.42
CA GLU A 3 14.45 -22.73 -12.47
C GLU A 3 13.20 -23.57 -12.12
N ARG A 4 13.37 -24.68 -11.39
CA ARG A 4 12.23 -25.48 -10.90
C ARG A 4 11.42 -24.70 -9.87
N ILE A 5 12.07 -23.94 -8.97
CA ILE A 5 11.40 -23.08 -8.00
C ILE A 5 10.63 -21.97 -8.74
N ARG A 6 11.27 -21.30 -9.71
CA ARG A 6 10.65 -20.25 -10.53
C ARG A 6 9.41 -20.77 -11.25
N GLN A 7 9.54 -21.89 -11.95
CA GLN A 7 8.46 -22.49 -12.69
C GLN A 7 7.27 -22.84 -11.76
N HIS A 8 7.56 -23.46 -10.62
CA HIS A 8 6.50 -23.79 -9.67
C HIS A 8 5.84 -22.55 -9.04
N ALA A 9 6.58 -21.48 -8.78
CA ALA A 9 6.01 -20.21 -8.34
C ALA A 9 5.03 -19.64 -9.38
N LEU A 10 5.38 -19.67 -10.66
CA LEU A 10 4.49 -19.22 -11.74
C LEU A 10 3.24 -20.11 -11.85
N GLU A 11 3.37 -21.43 -11.68
CA GLU A 11 2.24 -22.38 -11.65
C GLU A 11 1.31 -22.13 -10.47
N LEU A 12 1.83 -21.68 -9.33
CA LEU A 12 1.04 -21.28 -8.16
C LEU A 12 0.30 -19.95 -8.36
N GLY A 13 0.60 -19.21 -9.45
CA GLY A 13 -0.05 -17.98 -9.83
C GLY A 13 0.72 -16.69 -9.51
N PHE A 14 1.97 -16.76 -9.06
CA PHE A 14 2.83 -15.59 -8.96
C PHE A 14 3.17 -15.07 -10.36
N ASP A 15 3.20 -13.74 -10.53
CA ASP A 15 3.45 -13.12 -11.85
C ASP A 15 4.95 -12.97 -12.16
N ASP A 16 5.81 -13.00 -11.14
CA ASP A 16 7.27 -13.04 -11.29
C ASP A 16 7.91 -13.70 -10.06
N CYS A 17 9.04 -14.38 -10.28
CA CYS A 17 9.84 -15.01 -9.24
C CYS A 17 11.33 -14.80 -9.56
N ARG A 18 12.04 -14.10 -8.68
CA ARG A 18 13.44 -13.74 -8.85
C ARG A 18 14.24 -14.03 -7.60
N PHE A 19 15.55 -14.05 -7.77
CA PHE A 19 16.48 -14.47 -6.73
C PHE A 19 17.54 -13.41 -6.51
N THR A 20 17.92 -13.21 -5.24
CA THR A 20 19.05 -12.35 -4.86
C THR A 20 19.76 -12.90 -3.64
N THR A 21 20.91 -12.35 -3.31
CA THR A 21 21.66 -12.74 -2.12
C THR A 21 21.05 -12.16 -0.84
N ALA A 22 21.32 -12.79 0.32
CA ALA A 22 20.95 -12.27 1.61
C ALA A 22 21.95 -11.23 2.18
N ALA A 23 22.79 -10.61 1.33
CA ALA A 23 23.66 -9.52 1.73
C ALA A 23 22.83 -8.32 2.24
N PRO A 24 23.40 -7.46 3.11
CA PRO A 24 22.72 -6.27 3.60
C PRO A 24 22.08 -5.43 2.49
N PRO A 25 20.91 -4.82 2.71
CA PRO A 25 20.25 -4.00 1.71
C PRO A 25 21.03 -2.72 1.40
N VAL A 26 21.08 -2.34 0.13
CA VAL A 26 21.77 -1.13 -0.35
C VAL A 26 21.13 0.14 0.24
N SER A 27 19.84 0.08 0.54
CA SER A 27 19.08 1.21 1.10
C SER A 27 19.19 1.33 2.63
N ALA A 28 20.02 0.51 3.31
CA ALA A 28 20.12 0.47 4.77
C ALA A 28 20.40 1.84 5.40
N GLU A 29 21.41 2.57 4.93
CA GLU A 29 21.77 3.89 5.45
C GLU A 29 20.65 4.92 5.24
N LYS A 30 20.00 4.91 4.09
CA LYS A 30 18.86 5.79 3.78
C LYS A 30 17.69 5.52 4.71
N PHE A 31 17.42 4.24 4.99
CA PHE A 31 16.35 3.84 5.92
C PHE A 31 16.66 4.30 7.35
N GLN A 32 17.89 4.11 7.83
CA GLN A 32 18.31 4.55 9.16
C GLN A 32 18.25 6.09 9.30
N HIS A 33 18.68 6.81 8.26
CA HIS A 33 18.58 8.28 8.24
C HIS A 33 17.13 8.76 8.27
N TRP A 34 16.24 8.13 7.51
CA TRP A 34 14.81 8.42 7.49
C TRP A 34 14.16 8.18 8.86
N LEU A 35 14.54 7.11 9.58
CA LEU A 35 14.10 6.87 10.95
C LEU A 35 14.62 7.93 11.92
N ALA A 36 15.90 8.30 11.81
CA ALA A 36 16.52 9.35 12.66
C ALA A 36 15.80 10.70 12.52
N GLN A 37 15.27 11.01 11.32
CA GLN A 37 14.47 12.20 11.07
C GLN A 37 12.99 12.07 11.52
N LYS A 38 12.61 10.95 12.13
CA LYS A 38 11.22 10.66 12.55
C LYS A 38 10.17 10.77 11.41
N GLN A 39 10.61 10.59 10.17
CA GLN A 39 9.72 10.70 9.01
C GLN A 39 8.74 9.52 8.86
N HIS A 40 8.91 8.45 9.66
CA HIS A 40 8.00 7.32 9.75
C HIS A 40 6.75 7.59 10.61
N GLY A 41 6.67 8.73 11.31
CA GLY A 41 5.52 9.07 12.16
C GLY A 41 5.31 8.07 13.31
N GLU A 42 4.08 7.61 13.52
CA GLU A 42 3.70 6.68 14.60
C GLU A 42 3.98 5.20 14.30
N MET A 43 4.65 4.87 13.19
CA MET A 43 4.98 3.48 12.82
C MET A 43 6.17 2.94 13.64
N ALA A 44 6.02 2.92 14.98
CA ALA A 44 7.07 2.50 15.93
C ALA A 44 7.61 1.07 15.68
N TRP A 45 6.84 0.22 14.98
CA TRP A 45 7.27 -1.12 14.59
C TRP A 45 8.44 -1.10 13.58
N LEU A 46 8.63 0.00 12.86
CA LEU A 46 9.80 0.20 11.99
C LEU A 46 11.07 0.43 12.81
N GLU A 47 10.98 1.24 13.87
CA GLU A 47 12.11 1.49 14.78
C GLU A 47 12.50 0.23 15.58
N ARG A 48 11.51 -0.48 16.15
CA ARG A 48 11.74 -1.68 16.96
C ARG A 48 12.51 -2.79 16.25
N ASN A 49 12.39 -2.88 14.96
CA ASN A 49 13.03 -3.90 14.13
C ASN A 49 14.02 -3.30 13.13
N ALA A 50 14.52 -2.10 13.36
CA ALA A 50 15.40 -1.41 12.42
C ALA A 50 16.69 -2.19 12.14
N ASP A 51 17.28 -2.78 13.18
CA ASP A 51 18.50 -3.59 13.09
C ASP A 51 18.30 -4.88 12.27
N LYS A 52 17.13 -5.51 12.36
CA LYS A 52 16.80 -6.69 11.56
C LYS A 52 16.57 -6.32 10.09
N ARG A 53 15.97 -5.14 9.83
CA ARG A 53 15.70 -4.67 8.47
C ARG A 53 16.94 -4.40 7.65
N VAL A 54 18.04 -4.05 8.32
CA VAL A 54 19.33 -3.76 7.67
C VAL A 54 20.32 -4.93 7.71
N ASP A 55 20.00 -6.00 8.42
CA ASP A 55 20.82 -7.19 8.52
C ASP A 55 19.95 -8.47 8.58
N LEU A 56 19.84 -9.17 7.46
CA LEU A 56 19.05 -10.39 7.37
C LEU A 56 19.60 -11.55 8.21
N GLN A 57 20.86 -11.51 8.62
CA GLN A 57 21.42 -12.55 9.52
C GLN A 57 20.75 -12.50 10.90
N LYS A 58 20.21 -11.33 11.31
CA LYS A 58 19.41 -11.17 12.54
C LYS A 58 17.98 -11.65 12.38
N VAL A 59 17.50 -11.86 11.15
CA VAL A 59 16.19 -12.44 10.84
C VAL A 59 16.28 -13.95 10.70
N LEU A 60 17.25 -14.42 9.92
CA LEU A 60 17.54 -15.81 9.67
C LEU A 60 19.04 -16.02 9.65
N SER A 61 19.59 -16.54 10.75
CA SER A 61 21.03 -16.84 10.84
C SER A 61 21.42 -17.88 9.79
N GLY A 62 22.47 -17.58 9.03
CA GLY A 62 22.95 -18.38 7.91
C GLY A 62 22.17 -18.17 6.61
N ALA A 63 21.32 -17.17 6.53
CA ALA A 63 20.64 -16.82 5.27
C ALA A 63 21.64 -16.53 4.15
N LYS A 64 21.46 -17.17 3.00
CA LYS A 64 22.30 -17.01 1.80
C LYS A 64 21.54 -16.36 0.65
N SER A 65 20.27 -16.70 0.52
CA SER A 65 19.45 -16.23 -0.61
C SER A 65 18.09 -15.70 -0.17
N VAL A 66 17.58 -14.76 -0.97
CA VAL A 66 16.20 -14.25 -0.90
C VAL A 66 15.52 -14.54 -2.22
N ILE A 67 14.40 -15.26 -2.19
CA ILE A 67 13.50 -15.43 -3.32
C ILE A 67 12.47 -14.34 -3.21
N VAL A 68 12.35 -13.51 -4.23
CA VAL A 68 11.39 -12.39 -4.28
C VAL A 68 10.31 -12.72 -5.29
N LEU A 69 9.07 -12.59 -4.86
CA LEU A 69 7.87 -12.90 -5.63
C LEU A 69 7.09 -11.62 -5.85
N ALA A 70 6.52 -11.46 -7.04
CA ALA A 70 5.64 -10.35 -7.36
C ALA A 70 4.28 -10.86 -7.83
N ILE A 71 3.22 -10.18 -7.38
CA ILE A 71 1.83 -10.51 -7.69
C ILE A 71 1.13 -9.23 -8.11
N SER A 72 0.61 -9.19 -9.34
CA SER A 72 -0.16 -8.06 -9.81
C SER A 72 -1.57 -8.07 -9.19
N TYR A 73 -1.97 -6.91 -8.64
CA TYR A 73 -3.36 -6.63 -8.27
C TYR A 73 -4.02 -5.65 -9.24
N HIS A 74 -3.42 -5.45 -10.42
CA HIS A 74 -4.03 -4.62 -11.45
C HIS A 74 -5.32 -5.26 -11.95
N ASN A 75 -6.41 -4.47 -11.98
CA ASN A 75 -7.69 -4.88 -12.53
C ASN A 75 -8.11 -3.87 -13.61
N PHE A 76 -8.30 -4.34 -14.85
CA PHE A 76 -8.72 -3.49 -15.97
C PHE A 76 -10.11 -2.86 -15.80
N ASN A 77 -10.96 -3.44 -14.95
CA ASN A 77 -12.30 -2.90 -14.69
C ASN A 77 -12.31 -1.66 -13.81
N CYS A 78 -11.20 -1.33 -13.15
CA CYS A 78 -11.03 -0.07 -12.43
C CYS A 78 -10.57 1.02 -13.41
N GLN A 79 -11.51 1.62 -14.12
CA GLN A 79 -11.27 2.81 -14.94
C GLN A 79 -11.13 4.03 -14.02
N PHE A 80 -9.90 4.33 -13.59
CA PHE A 80 -9.57 5.73 -13.36
C PHE A 80 -9.25 6.33 -14.74
N PRO A 81 -9.83 7.47 -15.09
CA PRO A 81 -9.41 8.16 -16.31
C PRO A 81 -7.90 8.39 -16.18
N ILE A 82 -7.12 7.81 -17.09
CA ILE A 82 -5.73 8.20 -17.32
C ILE A 82 -5.87 9.60 -17.94
N THR A 83 -5.99 10.61 -17.11
CA THR A 83 -6.00 11.98 -17.59
C THR A 83 -4.61 12.24 -18.17
N ASN A 84 -4.58 12.59 -19.45
CA ASN A 84 -3.38 13.07 -20.16
C ASN A 84 -2.97 14.39 -19.51
N PHE A 85 -2.08 14.30 -18.55
CA PHE A 85 -1.65 15.44 -17.76
C PHE A 85 -0.60 16.25 -18.54
N GLN A 86 -1.00 17.33 -19.15
CA GLN A 86 -0.08 18.30 -19.76
C GLN A 86 0.21 19.53 -18.89
N ASP A 87 -0.67 19.92 -17.94
CA ASP A 87 -0.46 21.10 -17.12
C ASP A 87 -0.72 20.90 -15.61
N ALA A 88 0.18 21.43 -14.75
CA ALA A 88 0.14 21.25 -13.29
C ALA A 88 -0.83 22.19 -12.58
N ASN A 89 -1.18 23.34 -13.18
CA ASN A 89 -2.05 24.35 -12.56
C ASN A 89 -3.54 24.11 -12.81
N GLU A 90 -3.94 23.61 -13.95
CA GLU A 90 -5.32 23.17 -14.22
C GLU A 90 -5.75 21.97 -13.40
N ARG A 91 -4.79 21.24 -12.84
CA ARG A 91 -4.98 20.01 -12.05
C ARG A 91 -5.55 20.24 -10.66
N ARG A 92 -5.27 21.38 -10.02
CA ARG A 92 -5.73 21.61 -8.66
C ARG A 92 -7.25 21.80 -8.57
N GLU A 93 -7.88 22.28 -9.62
CA GLU A 93 -9.33 22.53 -9.62
C GLU A 93 -10.16 21.49 -10.38
N SER A 94 -9.61 20.83 -11.41
CA SER A 94 -10.38 19.89 -12.25
C SER A 94 -10.34 18.44 -11.78
N ASN A 95 -9.20 17.96 -11.24
CA ASN A 95 -9.06 16.56 -10.87
C ASN A 95 -9.90 16.14 -9.66
N TRP A 96 -9.96 16.99 -8.63
CA TRP A 96 -10.78 16.66 -7.46
C TRP A 96 -12.28 16.60 -7.80
N LYS A 97 -12.74 17.36 -8.78
CA LYS A 97 -14.15 17.33 -9.24
C LYS A 97 -14.50 16.07 -10.04
N LEU A 98 -13.57 15.52 -10.83
CA LEU A 98 -13.77 14.30 -11.60
C LEU A 98 -13.69 13.02 -10.75
N GLU A 99 -12.86 13.02 -9.69
CA GLU A 99 -12.74 11.91 -8.74
C GLU A 99 -13.87 11.89 -7.70
N MET A 100 -14.58 13.00 -7.49
CA MET A 100 -15.62 13.13 -6.46
C MET A 100 -16.92 12.40 -6.76
N GLY A 101 -17.10 11.87 -7.98
CA GLY A 101 -18.32 11.15 -8.34
C GLY A 101 -19.60 11.95 -8.01
N ASN A 102 -20.62 11.27 -7.52
CA ASN A 102 -21.92 11.86 -7.13
C ASN A 102 -21.91 12.51 -5.72
N GLY A 103 -20.75 12.83 -5.14
CA GLY A 103 -20.63 13.44 -3.80
C GLY A 103 -20.91 12.50 -2.63
N LYS A 104 -21.04 11.18 -2.87
CA LYS A 104 -21.46 10.20 -1.85
C LYS A 104 -20.47 9.08 -1.62
N SER A 105 -19.53 8.86 -2.54
CA SER A 105 -18.65 7.68 -2.51
C SER A 105 -17.25 8.00 -1.98
N GLY A 106 -16.74 7.11 -1.14
CA GLY A 106 -15.36 7.12 -0.67
C GLY A 106 -14.41 6.43 -1.66
N VAL A 107 -13.13 6.82 -1.63
CA VAL A 107 -12.05 6.18 -2.37
C VAL A 107 -11.23 5.29 -1.44
N VAL A 108 -11.07 4.04 -1.83
CA VAL A 108 -10.20 3.04 -1.19
C VAL A 108 -9.05 2.74 -2.13
N ALA A 109 -7.82 2.72 -1.62
CA ALA A 109 -6.65 2.36 -2.41
C ALA A 109 -6.82 0.96 -3.04
N ARG A 110 -6.37 0.80 -4.27
CA ARG A 110 -6.64 -0.41 -5.08
C ARG A 110 -6.22 -1.70 -4.40
N TYR A 111 -5.09 -1.69 -3.71
CA TYR A 111 -4.60 -2.89 -3.03
C TYR A 111 -5.57 -3.40 -1.94
N ALA A 112 -6.38 -2.52 -1.37
CA ALA A 112 -7.33 -2.83 -0.31
C ALA A 112 -8.75 -3.14 -0.84
N GLN A 113 -8.94 -3.15 -2.16
CA GLN A 113 -10.20 -3.55 -2.81
C GLN A 113 -10.27 -5.07 -3.05
N PHE A 114 -9.55 -5.85 -2.25
CA PHE A 114 -9.50 -7.32 -2.30
C PHE A 114 -9.66 -7.90 -0.90
N ALA A 115 -9.85 -9.22 -0.82
CA ALA A 115 -9.61 -9.94 0.41
C ALA A 115 -8.17 -9.72 0.88
N ASP A 116 -7.90 -9.97 2.15
CA ASP A 116 -6.58 -9.70 2.73
C ASP A 116 -5.50 -10.50 1.99
N TYR A 117 -4.63 -9.76 1.30
CA TYR A 117 -3.56 -10.35 0.50
C TYR A 117 -2.56 -11.15 1.36
N HIS A 118 -2.44 -10.86 2.65
CA HIS A 118 -1.61 -11.65 3.56
C HIS A 118 -2.11 -13.11 3.63
N ASP A 119 -3.42 -13.30 3.75
CA ASP A 119 -4.03 -14.62 3.83
C ASP A 119 -3.93 -15.36 2.49
N VAL A 120 -4.27 -14.67 1.39
CA VAL A 120 -4.22 -15.23 0.03
C VAL A 120 -2.81 -15.71 -0.32
N LEU A 121 -1.80 -14.87 -0.05
CA LEU A 121 -0.42 -15.17 -0.39
C LEU A 121 0.20 -16.20 0.57
N ALA A 122 -0.20 -16.22 1.85
CA ALA A 122 0.29 -17.18 2.82
C ALA A 122 0.07 -18.64 2.38
N GLU A 123 -1.09 -18.96 1.80
CA GLU A 123 -1.38 -20.29 1.28
C GLU A 123 -0.41 -20.69 0.16
N LYS A 124 -0.17 -19.78 -0.77
CA LYS A 124 0.75 -19.99 -1.90
C LYS A 124 2.21 -20.12 -1.45
N LEU A 125 2.61 -19.31 -0.48
CA LEU A 125 3.95 -19.37 0.09
C LEU A 125 4.20 -20.67 0.83
N LYS A 126 3.21 -21.18 1.58
CA LYS A 126 3.29 -22.49 2.22
C LYS A 126 3.49 -23.61 1.19
N ALA A 127 2.72 -23.59 0.10
CA ALA A 127 2.87 -24.56 -0.99
C ALA A 127 4.26 -24.47 -1.64
N LEU A 128 4.72 -23.26 -1.95
CA LEU A 128 6.03 -23.04 -2.56
C LEU A 128 7.19 -23.45 -1.64
N THR A 129 7.12 -23.14 -0.34
CA THR A 129 8.15 -23.54 0.62
C THR A 129 8.20 -25.04 0.81
N SER A 130 7.04 -25.72 0.87
CA SER A 130 6.99 -27.20 0.89
C SER A 130 7.62 -27.83 -0.35
N PHE A 131 7.38 -27.23 -1.52
CA PHE A 131 8.02 -27.66 -2.76
C PHE A 131 9.54 -27.47 -2.72
N ILE A 132 10.02 -26.30 -2.24
CA ILE A 132 11.47 -26.04 -2.07
C ILE A 132 12.09 -27.08 -1.13
N ASP A 133 11.40 -27.41 -0.05
CA ASP A 133 11.84 -28.45 0.89
C ASP A 133 11.96 -29.82 0.23
N SER A 134 11.00 -30.20 -0.60
CA SER A 134 11.05 -31.46 -1.34
C SER A 134 12.20 -31.52 -2.33
N LEU A 135 12.56 -30.40 -2.96
CA LEU A 135 13.68 -30.31 -3.91
C LEU A 135 15.05 -30.42 -3.24
N ALA A 136 15.17 -29.95 -2.02
CA ALA A 136 16.41 -29.91 -1.29
C ALA A 136 16.83 -31.32 -0.78
N GLY A 137 15.85 -32.22 -0.54
CA GLY A 137 16.10 -33.60 -0.07
C GLY A 137 16.79 -33.67 1.29
N GLU A 138 17.15 -34.89 1.72
CA GLU A 138 17.80 -35.11 3.02
C GLU A 138 19.22 -34.52 3.12
N LYS A 139 19.92 -34.30 1.99
CA LYS A 139 21.27 -33.73 1.95
C LYS A 139 21.38 -32.31 2.52
N LEU A 140 20.28 -31.64 2.75
CA LEU A 140 20.20 -30.27 3.29
C LEU A 140 19.25 -30.23 4.51
N ALA A 141 19.38 -31.22 5.41
CA ALA A 141 18.52 -31.38 6.59
C ALA A 141 18.48 -30.13 7.51
N ASP A 142 19.59 -29.38 7.60
CA ASP A 142 19.70 -28.19 8.45
C ASP A 142 19.24 -26.88 7.76
N ARG A 143 18.61 -26.98 6.59
CA ARG A 143 18.11 -25.79 5.90
C ARG A 143 17.03 -25.10 6.72
N LYS A 144 17.02 -23.78 6.61
CA LYS A 144 15.98 -22.93 7.21
C LYS A 144 15.32 -22.11 6.12
N ILE A 145 14.00 -21.99 6.21
CA ILE A 145 13.18 -21.20 5.30
C ILE A 145 12.22 -20.36 6.14
N LEU A 146 12.18 -19.06 5.87
CA LEU A 146 11.19 -18.13 6.40
C LEU A 146 10.57 -17.37 5.24
N TRP A 147 9.28 -17.08 5.31
CA TRP A 147 8.62 -16.25 4.32
C TRP A 147 7.86 -15.10 4.97
N TYR A 148 7.72 -14.02 4.22
CA TYR A 148 7.02 -12.82 4.64
C TYR A 148 6.16 -12.27 3.51
N VAL A 149 5.10 -11.57 3.90
CA VAL A 149 4.28 -10.70 3.06
C VAL A 149 4.10 -9.42 3.85
N ASP A 150 4.76 -8.32 3.45
CA ASP A 150 4.68 -6.97 4.04
C ASP A 150 5.00 -6.86 5.56
N THR A 151 4.70 -7.87 6.35
CA THR A 151 4.84 -7.84 7.82
C THR A 151 6.25 -8.21 8.31
N GLY A 152 7.14 -8.64 7.44
CA GLY A 152 8.50 -9.03 7.78
C GLY A 152 9.41 -7.85 8.15
N PRO A 153 10.43 -8.07 9.01
CA PRO A 153 11.42 -7.06 9.31
C PRO A 153 12.51 -6.99 8.22
N ILE A 154 12.11 -6.76 6.98
CA ILE A 154 12.96 -6.69 5.78
C ILE A 154 12.66 -5.45 4.95
N LEU A 155 13.60 -5.05 4.09
CA LEU A 155 13.42 -3.95 3.12
C LEU A 155 13.05 -4.53 1.75
N GLU A 156 11.81 -4.98 1.59
CA GLU A 156 11.30 -5.75 0.45
C GLU A 156 11.63 -5.12 -0.90
N ARG A 157 11.42 -3.82 -1.05
CA ARG A 157 11.68 -3.09 -2.31
C ARG A 157 13.15 -3.07 -2.73
N ASP A 158 14.08 -3.09 -1.76
CA ASP A 158 15.51 -3.22 -2.02
C ASP A 158 15.83 -4.59 -2.61
N PHE A 159 15.35 -5.65 -1.94
CA PHE A 159 15.55 -7.02 -2.42
C PHE A 159 14.88 -7.25 -3.76
N ALA A 160 13.69 -6.69 -3.99
CA ALA A 160 12.98 -6.77 -5.26
C ALA A 160 13.76 -6.10 -6.40
N GLN A 161 14.39 -4.94 -6.17
CA GLN A 161 15.25 -4.30 -7.16
C GLN A 161 16.53 -5.11 -7.42
N ARG A 162 17.16 -5.61 -6.37
CA ARG A 162 18.37 -6.45 -6.49
C ARG A 162 18.10 -7.78 -7.18
N ALA A 163 16.91 -8.32 -7.00
CA ALA A 163 16.46 -9.54 -7.68
C ALA A 163 16.02 -9.31 -9.14
N GLY A 164 15.82 -8.04 -9.56
CA GLY A 164 15.40 -7.71 -10.92
C GLY A 164 13.89 -7.79 -11.17
N ILE A 165 13.06 -7.74 -10.12
CA ILE A 165 11.60 -7.60 -10.23
C ILE A 165 11.23 -6.24 -10.83
N GLY A 166 11.95 -5.19 -10.40
CA GLY A 166 11.71 -3.82 -10.82
C GLY A 166 12.72 -2.87 -10.19
N PHE A 167 12.45 -1.59 -10.22
CA PHE A 167 13.29 -0.55 -9.63
C PHE A 167 12.48 0.35 -8.70
N VAL A 168 13.11 0.89 -7.67
CA VAL A 168 12.47 1.85 -6.77
C VAL A 168 12.30 3.19 -7.50
N GLY A 169 11.05 3.63 -7.63
CA GLY A 169 10.69 4.88 -8.28
C GLY A 169 10.92 6.11 -7.42
N LYS A 170 10.83 7.32 -8.01
CA LYS A 170 10.91 8.59 -7.27
C LYS A 170 9.81 8.73 -6.20
N HIS A 171 8.69 8.02 -6.33
CA HIS A 171 7.62 7.91 -5.33
C HIS A 171 7.90 6.88 -4.23
N THR A 172 9.10 6.34 -4.16
CA THR A 172 9.59 5.35 -3.18
C THR A 172 8.98 3.94 -3.26
N ASN A 173 8.01 3.69 -4.12
CA ASN A 173 7.49 2.35 -4.38
C ASN A 173 8.23 1.67 -5.53
N LEU A 174 8.07 0.34 -5.61
CA LEU A 174 8.65 -0.46 -6.68
C LEU A 174 7.86 -0.27 -7.99
N ILE A 175 8.58 -0.23 -9.11
CA ILE A 175 8.04 -0.17 -10.47
C ILE A 175 8.58 -1.37 -11.23
N SER A 176 7.73 -2.28 -11.64
CA SER A 176 8.11 -3.35 -12.55
C SER A 176 7.93 -2.89 -14.00
N ARG A 177 8.95 -3.16 -14.83
CA ARG A 177 8.87 -2.89 -16.28
C ARG A 177 7.85 -3.77 -17.00
N ARG A 178 7.42 -4.87 -16.36
CA ARG A 178 6.49 -5.85 -16.93
C ARG A 178 5.10 -5.80 -16.32
N LEU A 179 5.00 -5.38 -15.03
CA LEU A 179 3.76 -5.42 -14.25
C LEU A 179 3.26 -4.02 -13.85
N GLY A 180 4.03 -2.95 -14.11
CA GLY A 180 3.69 -1.60 -13.67
C GLY A 180 3.92 -1.39 -12.18
N ASN A 181 3.04 -0.61 -11.53
CA ASN A 181 3.16 -0.26 -10.10
C ASN A 181 2.22 -1.06 -9.18
N TRP A 182 1.26 -1.81 -9.74
CA TRP A 182 0.18 -2.45 -9.02
C TRP A 182 0.57 -3.87 -8.62
N ILE A 183 1.57 -3.99 -7.73
CA ILE A 183 2.16 -5.27 -7.35
C ILE A 183 2.29 -5.41 -5.84
N PHE A 184 1.91 -6.58 -5.33
CA PHE A 184 2.34 -7.05 -4.01
C PHE A 184 3.69 -7.73 -4.13
N LEU A 185 4.45 -7.68 -3.04
CA LEU A 185 5.70 -8.41 -2.88
C LEU A 185 5.54 -9.48 -1.82
N ALA A 186 6.29 -10.55 -1.97
CA ALA A 186 6.49 -11.54 -0.93
C ALA A 186 7.92 -12.08 -1.04
N GLU A 187 8.51 -12.43 0.09
CA GLU A 187 9.89 -12.89 0.14
C GLU A 187 10.01 -14.20 0.91
N ILE A 188 10.91 -15.05 0.41
CA ILE A 188 11.35 -16.26 1.08
C ILE A 188 12.85 -16.15 1.34
N LEU A 189 13.21 -16.09 2.62
CA LEU A 189 14.60 -16.14 3.08
C LEU A 189 15.00 -17.60 3.27
N THR A 190 16.19 -17.96 2.80
CA THR A 190 16.67 -19.34 2.94
C THR A 190 18.18 -19.43 3.13
N THR A 191 18.61 -20.48 3.82
CA THR A 191 20.02 -20.87 3.93
C THR A 191 20.52 -21.61 2.69
N LEU A 192 19.64 -21.93 1.72
CA LEU A 192 20.04 -22.46 0.43
C LEU A 192 20.79 -21.41 -0.38
N GLU A 193 21.85 -21.81 -1.04
CA GLU A 193 22.60 -20.96 -1.97
C GLU A 193 21.99 -21.09 -3.36
N LEU A 194 21.37 -20.00 -3.82
CA LEU A 194 20.71 -19.91 -5.12
C LEU A 194 21.38 -18.79 -5.93
N GLU A 195 21.72 -19.10 -7.18
CA GLU A 195 22.32 -18.13 -8.10
C GLU A 195 21.44 -16.89 -8.22
N PRO A 196 21.93 -15.66 -7.92
CA PRO A 196 21.14 -14.45 -8.02
C PRO A 196 20.78 -14.11 -9.47
N ASP A 197 19.66 -13.44 -9.67
CA ASP A 197 19.31 -12.80 -10.92
C ASP A 197 19.97 -11.41 -11.01
N ALA A 198 20.05 -10.86 -12.22
CA ALA A 198 20.60 -9.54 -12.44
C ALA A 198 19.68 -8.45 -11.84
N PRO A 199 20.22 -7.43 -11.14
CA PRO A 199 19.44 -6.34 -10.59
C PRO A 199 18.84 -5.47 -11.67
N GLU A 200 17.70 -4.83 -11.38
CA GLU A 200 17.07 -3.86 -12.27
C GLU A 200 17.67 -2.46 -12.08
N LYS A 201 17.94 -1.79 -13.18
CA LYS A 201 18.41 -0.39 -13.18
C LYS A 201 17.24 0.57 -13.01
N ASN A 202 17.51 1.76 -12.48
CA ASN A 202 16.47 2.79 -12.36
C ASN A 202 16.15 3.41 -13.73
N HIS A 203 14.85 3.49 -14.05
CA HIS A 203 14.35 4.00 -15.32
C HIS A 203 13.40 5.19 -15.15
N CYS A 204 13.38 5.87 -14.00
CA CYS A 204 12.56 7.06 -13.79
C CYS A 204 12.95 8.24 -14.70
N GLY A 205 14.22 8.35 -15.12
CA GLY A 205 14.72 9.44 -15.95
C GLY A 205 14.43 10.81 -15.32
N THR A 206 14.01 11.76 -16.15
CA THR A 206 13.69 13.15 -15.73
C THR A 206 12.25 13.30 -15.22
N CYS A 207 11.39 12.30 -15.37
CA CYS A 207 9.97 12.37 -14.98
C CYS A 207 9.78 12.69 -13.48
N THR A 208 8.88 13.64 -13.18
CA THR A 208 8.51 14.06 -11.81
C THR A 208 7.00 14.02 -11.55
N ARG A 209 6.21 13.35 -12.40
CA ARG A 209 4.74 13.32 -12.30
C ARG A 209 4.21 12.91 -10.93
N CYS A 210 4.84 11.94 -10.28
CA CYS A 210 4.42 11.48 -8.94
C CYS A 210 4.64 12.54 -7.84
N LEU A 211 5.64 13.42 -7.97
CA LEU A 211 5.85 14.53 -7.04
C LEU A 211 4.72 15.55 -7.17
N SER A 212 4.41 15.93 -8.42
CA SER A 212 3.34 16.91 -8.71
C SER A 212 1.94 16.36 -8.38
N ALA A 213 1.74 15.04 -8.49
CA ALA A 213 0.47 14.40 -8.20
C ALA A 213 0.19 14.22 -6.69
N CYS A 214 1.19 14.36 -5.82
CA CYS A 214 1.01 14.18 -4.38
C CYS A 214 0.25 15.37 -3.76
N PRO A 215 -1.01 15.19 -3.27
CA PRO A 215 -1.83 16.31 -2.82
C PRO A 215 -1.28 17.03 -1.59
N THR A 216 -0.49 16.33 -0.78
CA THR A 216 0.06 16.83 0.49
C THR A 216 1.56 17.12 0.42
N ASN A 217 2.17 17.00 -0.76
CA ASN A 217 3.61 17.12 -0.95
C ASN A 217 4.42 16.20 -0.01
N ALA A 218 3.91 14.98 0.24
CA ALA A 218 4.59 14.00 1.07
C ALA A 218 5.88 13.48 0.44
N ILE A 219 5.96 13.45 -0.91
CA ILE A 219 7.20 13.17 -1.65
C ILE A 219 8.00 14.46 -1.70
N THR A 220 8.88 14.65 -0.72
CA THR A 220 9.61 15.92 -0.50
C THR A 220 10.72 16.17 -1.53
N ALA A 221 11.27 15.11 -2.09
CA ALA A 221 12.24 15.11 -3.18
C ALA A 221 12.20 13.74 -3.90
N PRO A 222 12.81 13.59 -5.07
CA PRO A 222 12.97 12.29 -5.71
C PRO A 222 13.54 11.25 -4.74
N PHE A 223 12.83 10.13 -4.57
CA PHE A 223 13.21 9.03 -3.66
C PHE A 223 13.16 9.36 -2.17
N GLN A 224 12.47 10.44 -1.78
CA GLN A 224 12.31 10.85 -0.38
C GLN A 224 10.84 11.04 -0.05
N LEU A 225 10.39 10.43 1.04
CA LEU A 225 9.01 10.49 1.52
C LEU A 225 8.98 10.86 3.00
N ASP A 226 8.22 11.90 3.34
CA ASP A 226 7.79 12.14 4.72
C ASP A 226 6.44 11.46 4.94
N ALA A 227 6.43 10.32 5.63
CA ALA A 227 5.20 9.57 5.84
C ALA A 227 4.17 10.36 6.65
N ARG A 228 4.57 11.26 7.53
CA ARG A 228 3.67 12.10 8.35
C ARG A 228 2.72 12.96 7.51
N LYS A 229 3.08 13.25 6.26
CA LYS A 229 2.29 14.00 5.29
C LYS A 229 1.54 13.08 4.31
N CYS A 230 1.91 11.80 4.21
CA CYS A 230 1.33 10.89 3.23
C CYS A 230 -0.11 10.53 3.58
N ILE A 231 -1.04 10.71 2.63
CA ILE A 231 -2.46 10.38 2.83
C ILE A 231 -2.63 8.91 3.20
N SER A 232 -1.83 8.00 2.64
CA SER A 232 -1.87 6.59 3.02
C SER A 232 -1.54 6.39 4.50
N TYR A 233 -0.50 7.05 5.01
CA TYR A 233 -0.20 7.05 6.44
C TYR A 233 -1.31 7.70 7.28
N LEU A 234 -1.80 8.88 6.88
CA LEU A 234 -2.82 9.62 7.62
C LEU A 234 -4.14 8.84 7.75
N THR A 235 -4.48 8.05 6.74
CA THR A 235 -5.74 7.30 6.71
C THR A 235 -5.63 5.89 7.27
N ILE A 236 -4.43 5.30 7.37
CA ILE A 236 -4.22 3.91 7.80
C ILE A 236 -3.50 3.82 9.15
N GLU A 237 -2.34 4.50 9.27
CA GLU A 237 -1.41 4.30 10.39
C GLU A 237 -1.58 5.31 11.52
N LEU A 238 -1.90 6.55 11.20
CA LEU A 238 -2.13 7.60 12.19
C LEU A 238 -3.30 7.24 13.11
N LYS A 239 -3.05 7.16 14.42
CA LYS A 239 -4.05 6.76 15.41
C LYS A 239 -4.81 7.94 16.01
N GLY A 240 -4.22 9.12 15.95
CA GLY A 240 -4.77 10.37 16.45
C GLY A 240 -5.62 11.14 15.45
N SER A 241 -5.82 12.43 15.77
CA SER A 241 -6.50 13.37 14.89
C SER A 241 -5.69 13.64 13.63
N ILE A 242 -6.37 13.73 12.47
CA ILE A 242 -5.74 14.19 11.23
C ILE A 242 -5.50 15.69 11.35
N PRO A 243 -4.26 16.19 11.17
CA PRO A 243 -3.98 17.61 11.20
C PRO A 243 -4.84 18.37 10.19
N GLU A 244 -5.39 19.52 10.60
CA GLU A 244 -6.41 20.23 9.83
C GLU A 244 -5.91 20.67 8.45
N GLU A 245 -4.62 21.03 8.36
CA GLU A 245 -3.97 21.41 7.12
C GLU A 245 -3.98 20.32 6.04
N PHE A 246 -4.14 19.04 6.40
CA PHE A 246 -4.20 17.95 5.43
C PHE A 246 -5.63 17.52 5.10
N ARG A 247 -6.64 17.85 5.91
CA ARG A 247 -8.00 17.31 5.77
C ARG A 247 -8.59 17.60 4.40
N ARG A 248 -8.44 18.83 3.88
CA ARG A 248 -8.94 19.20 2.55
C ARG A 248 -8.20 18.46 1.42
N ALA A 249 -6.88 18.29 1.54
CA ALA A 249 -6.06 17.60 0.54
C ALA A 249 -6.34 16.09 0.45
N ILE A 250 -6.92 15.48 1.50
CA ILE A 250 -7.35 14.09 1.49
C ILE A 250 -8.49 13.85 0.49
N GLY A 251 -9.34 14.86 0.23
CA GLY A 251 -10.50 14.69 -0.62
C GLY A 251 -11.46 13.64 -0.05
N ASN A 252 -11.88 12.70 -0.86
CA ASN A 252 -12.76 11.60 -0.46
C ASN A 252 -12.03 10.26 -0.20
N ARG A 253 -10.72 10.28 -0.01
CA ARG A 253 -9.93 9.08 0.28
C ARG A 253 -10.15 8.65 1.74
N ILE A 254 -10.77 7.47 1.90
CA ILE A 254 -11.08 6.93 3.24
C ILE A 254 -10.09 5.87 3.71
N TYR A 255 -9.30 5.29 2.79
CA TYR A 255 -8.31 4.29 3.12
C TYR A 255 -7.20 4.23 2.06
N GLY A 256 -5.99 4.64 2.41
CA GLY A 256 -4.86 4.66 1.49
C GLY A 256 -4.93 5.78 0.45
N CYS A 257 -3.97 5.78 -0.46
CA CYS A 257 -3.85 6.75 -1.55
C CYS A 257 -2.96 6.18 -2.65
N ASP A 258 -3.42 6.26 -3.89
CA ASP A 258 -2.72 5.74 -5.05
C ASP A 258 -2.22 6.83 -6.02
N ASP A 259 -2.37 8.12 -5.71
CA ASP A 259 -2.15 9.22 -6.66
C ASP A 259 -0.76 9.19 -7.28
N CYS A 260 0.28 8.96 -6.48
CA CYS A 260 1.65 8.89 -6.98
C CYS A 260 1.90 7.66 -7.85
N LEU A 261 1.21 6.54 -7.58
CA LEU A 261 1.28 5.34 -8.40
C LEU A 261 0.49 5.52 -9.69
N ALA A 262 -0.73 6.07 -9.60
CA ALA A 262 -1.62 6.30 -10.74
C ALA A 262 -0.99 7.27 -11.77
N ALA A 263 -0.29 8.32 -11.30
CA ALA A 263 0.41 9.28 -12.16
C ALA A 263 1.64 8.71 -12.88
N CYS A 264 2.09 7.51 -12.51
CA CYS A 264 3.31 6.94 -13.06
C CYS A 264 3.12 6.42 -14.49
N PRO A 265 3.91 6.89 -15.48
CA PRO A 265 3.75 6.46 -16.87
C PRO A 265 4.08 4.98 -17.11
N TRP A 266 4.75 4.31 -16.16
CA TRP A 266 5.05 2.90 -16.24
C TRP A 266 3.80 2.01 -16.10
N ASN A 267 2.66 2.57 -15.65
CA ASN A 267 1.39 1.84 -15.62
C ASN A 267 0.89 1.43 -17.02
N LYS A 268 1.39 2.04 -18.10
CA LYS A 268 1.08 1.57 -19.47
C LYS A 268 1.52 0.11 -19.72
N PHE A 269 2.42 -0.42 -18.90
CA PHE A 269 2.89 -1.80 -18.95
C PHE A 269 2.23 -2.69 -17.90
N ALA A 270 1.30 -2.15 -17.08
CA ALA A 270 0.60 -2.93 -16.08
C ALA A 270 -0.18 -4.08 -16.74
N ARG A 271 -0.12 -5.25 -16.10
CA ARG A 271 -0.83 -6.44 -16.54
C ARG A 271 -1.75 -6.90 -15.43
N ALA A 272 -2.96 -7.34 -15.79
CA ALA A 272 -3.86 -7.93 -14.82
C ALA A 272 -3.26 -9.20 -14.23
N GLY A 273 -3.29 -9.29 -12.89
CA GLY A 273 -2.92 -10.51 -12.19
C GLY A 273 -4.10 -11.48 -12.12
N ASN A 274 -3.81 -12.78 -12.21
CA ASN A 274 -4.84 -13.81 -12.10
C ASN A 274 -5.09 -14.22 -10.66
N LEU A 275 -4.07 -14.18 -9.80
CA LEU A 275 -4.16 -14.66 -8.43
C LEU A 275 -5.12 -13.84 -7.56
N MET A 276 -5.07 -12.52 -7.65
CA MET A 276 -5.92 -11.63 -6.85
C MET A 276 -7.33 -11.44 -7.40
N LYS A 277 -7.55 -11.68 -8.69
CA LYS A 277 -8.83 -11.44 -9.37
C LYS A 277 -10.04 -12.12 -8.69
N PRO A 278 -9.99 -13.39 -8.26
CA PRO A 278 -11.10 -14.06 -7.59
C PRO A 278 -11.42 -13.47 -6.19
N HIS A 279 -10.51 -12.68 -5.64
CA HIS A 279 -10.61 -12.10 -4.30
C HIS A 279 -11.04 -10.63 -4.31
N ALA A 280 -11.44 -10.10 -5.48
CA ALA A 280 -11.90 -8.72 -5.61
C ALA A 280 -13.18 -8.46 -4.79
N ARG A 281 -13.24 -7.29 -4.15
CA ARG A 281 -14.35 -6.78 -3.33
C ARG A 281 -14.94 -5.56 -4.02
N GLU A 282 -15.95 -5.80 -4.85
CA GLU A 282 -16.62 -4.73 -5.63
C GLU A 282 -17.25 -3.67 -4.74
N ASP A 283 -17.74 -4.06 -3.55
CA ASP A 283 -18.31 -3.16 -2.55
C ASP A 283 -17.30 -2.16 -1.95
N LEU A 284 -16.00 -2.38 -2.15
CA LEU A 284 -14.92 -1.49 -1.71
C LEU A 284 -14.42 -0.57 -2.83
N THR A 285 -14.91 -0.67 -4.03
CA THR A 285 -14.47 0.18 -5.15
C THR A 285 -14.92 1.63 -4.99
N ALA A 286 -16.17 1.83 -4.58
CA ALA A 286 -16.76 3.15 -4.36
C ALA A 286 -17.82 3.10 -3.24
N PRO A 287 -17.44 2.81 -1.98
CA PRO A 287 -18.37 2.61 -0.89
C PRO A 287 -19.12 3.89 -0.54
N ASP A 288 -20.41 3.77 -0.22
CA ASP A 288 -21.23 4.91 0.22
C ASP A 288 -20.76 5.42 1.59
N LEU A 289 -20.46 6.71 1.67
CA LEU A 289 -19.91 7.33 2.87
C LEU A 289 -20.93 7.40 4.01
N LEU A 290 -22.23 7.60 3.71
CA LEU A 290 -23.26 7.65 4.74
C LEU A 290 -23.57 6.28 5.31
N GLU A 291 -23.57 5.24 4.47
CA GLU A 291 -23.66 3.85 4.95
C GLU A 291 -22.49 3.53 5.89
N LEU A 292 -21.26 3.94 5.52
CA LEU A 292 -20.09 3.70 6.35
C LEU A 292 -20.17 4.47 7.67
N LEU A 293 -20.63 5.73 7.65
CA LEU A 293 -20.72 6.54 8.86
C LEU A 293 -21.67 5.96 9.91
N ARG A 294 -22.69 5.21 9.48
CA ARG A 294 -23.69 4.56 10.36
C ARG A 294 -23.23 3.26 11.00
N LEU A 295 -22.04 2.76 10.64
CA LEU A 295 -21.54 1.48 11.18
C LEU A 295 -21.22 1.60 12.67
N ASP A 296 -21.74 0.68 13.45
CA ASP A 296 -21.27 0.37 14.79
C ASP A 296 -20.04 -0.57 14.76
N ASP A 297 -19.50 -0.91 15.92
CA ASP A 297 -18.32 -1.79 16.01
C ASP A 297 -18.56 -3.19 15.45
N ALA A 298 -19.77 -3.74 15.61
CA ALA A 298 -20.14 -5.06 15.10
C ALA A 298 -20.28 -5.02 13.57
N GLY A 299 -20.98 -4.03 13.05
CA GLY A 299 -21.14 -3.80 11.61
C GLY A 299 -19.81 -3.55 10.91
N PHE A 300 -18.90 -2.77 11.52
CA PHE A 300 -17.55 -2.57 11.01
C PHE A 300 -16.77 -3.89 10.92
N LYS A 301 -16.75 -4.66 12.01
CA LYS A 301 -16.04 -5.95 12.03
C LYS A 301 -16.59 -6.93 11.01
N SER A 302 -17.91 -7.02 10.89
CA SER A 302 -18.58 -7.90 9.91
C SER A 302 -18.27 -7.50 8.47
N ARG A 303 -18.39 -6.19 8.15
CA ARG A 303 -18.20 -5.68 6.76
C ARG A 303 -16.77 -5.82 6.28
N PHE A 304 -15.79 -5.59 7.15
CA PHE A 304 -14.37 -5.56 6.78
C PHE A 304 -13.58 -6.80 7.22
N ALA A 305 -14.24 -7.84 7.73
CA ALA A 305 -13.60 -9.12 8.03
C ALA A 305 -12.87 -9.66 6.80
N GLY A 306 -11.64 -10.15 6.98
CA GLY A 306 -10.80 -10.68 5.90
C GLY A 306 -10.39 -9.64 4.86
N THR A 307 -10.33 -8.36 5.23
CA THR A 307 -9.80 -7.28 4.38
C THR A 307 -8.73 -6.48 5.11
N PRO A 308 -7.79 -5.83 4.38
CA PRO A 308 -6.78 -4.96 5.00
C PRO A 308 -7.39 -3.77 5.78
N MET A 309 -8.62 -3.37 5.46
CA MET A 309 -9.31 -2.24 6.09
C MET A 309 -9.59 -2.46 7.58
N LEU A 310 -9.65 -3.70 8.04
CA LEU A 310 -9.85 -4.03 9.46
C LEU A 310 -8.77 -3.40 10.36
N ARG A 311 -7.57 -3.14 9.81
CA ARG A 311 -6.41 -2.55 10.50
C ARG A 311 -6.70 -1.16 11.10
N THR A 312 -7.51 -0.33 10.43
CA THR A 312 -7.82 1.03 10.91
C THR A 312 -8.73 1.05 12.12
N LYS A 313 -9.43 -0.05 12.40
CA LYS A 313 -10.54 -0.14 13.35
C LYS A 313 -11.66 0.84 12.96
N ARG A 314 -12.85 0.69 13.56
CA ARG A 314 -14.00 1.57 13.31
C ARG A 314 -13.62 3.05 13.46
N ARG A 315 -12.96 3.40 14.57
CA ARG A 315 -12.62 4.78 14.90
C ARG A 315 -11.78 5.48 13.82
N GLY A 316 -10.80 4.78 13.24
CA GLY A 316 -9.95 5.34 12.19
C GLY A 316 -10.68 5.48 10.86
N LEU A 317 -11.49 4.49 10.48
CA LEU A 317 -12.28 4.55 9.25
C LEU A 317 -13.34 5.66 9.32
N LEU A 318 -14.13 5.73 10.39
CA LEU A 318 -15.18 6.74 10.52
C LEU A 318 -14.62 8.16 10.65
N ARG A 319 -13.46 8.32 11.31
CA ARG A 319 -12.69 9.57 11.25
C ARG A 319 -12.42 10.00 9.81
N ASN A 320 -11.92 9.08 8.96
CA ASN A 320 -11.62 9.35 7.57
C ASN A 320 -12.90 9.63 6.75
N VAL A 321 -13.98 8.90 7.03
CA VAL A 321 -15.30 9.12 6.42
C VAL A 321 -15.84 10.52 6.75
N CYS A 322 -15.70 10.99 7.99
CA CYS A 322 -16.06 12.37 8.36
C CYS A 322 -15.25 13.38 7.54
N VAL A 323 -13.93 13.19 7.38
CA VAL A 323 -13.11 14.08 6.54
C VAL A 323 -13.59 14.07 5.09
N ALA A 324 -13.87 12.90 4.54
CA ALA A 324 -14.38 12.76 3.17
C ALA A 324 -15.72 13.52 3.00
N LEU A 325 -16.68 13.30 3.91
CA LEU A 325 -17.97 14.01 3.90
C LEU A 325 -17.78 15.53 4.08
N GLY A 326 -16.85 15.96 4.93
CA GLY A 326 -16.50 17.37 5.06
C GLY A 326 -16.03 17.96 3.73
N ASN A 327 -15.28 17.21 2.93
CA ASN A 327 -14.76 17.67 1.65
C ASN A 327 -15.80 17.65 0.52
N ILE A 328 -16.60 16.58 0.40
CA ILE A 328 -17.46 16.36 -0.77
C ILE A 328 -18.96 16.28 -0.46
N GLY A 329 -19.34 16.11 0.81
CA GLY A 329 -20.74 15.97 1.21
C GLY A 329 -21.53 17.26 1.04
N ASP A 330 -22.83 17.13 0.98
CA ASP A 330 -23.83 18.20 0.91
C ASP A 330 -24.70 18.25 2.17
N ALA A 331 -25.79 19.03 2.14
CA ALA A 331 -26.73 19.16 3.25
C ALA A 331 -27.36 17.82 3.69
N ALA A 332 -27.46 16.83 2.80
CA ALA A 332 -28.04 15.52 3.13
C ALA A 332 -27.17 14.73 4.12
N ALA A 333 -25.88 15.08 4.23
CA ALA A 333 -24.97 14.44 5.18
C ALA A 333 -25.08 15.00 6.62
N LEU A 334 -25.64 16.20 6.79
CA LEU A 334 -25.67 16.90 8.09
C LEU A 334 -26.36 16.08 9.20
N PRO A 335 -27.54 15.44 9.00
CA PRO A 335 -28.20 14.68 10.08
C PRO A 335 -27.37 13.52 10.62
N ASP A 336 -26.63 12.80 9.76
CA ASP A 336 -25.79 11.68 10.20
C ASP A 336 -24.46 12.19 10.81
N LEU A 337 -23.90 13.29 10.30
CA LEU A 337 -22.76 13.95 10.92
C LEU A 337 -23.10 14.53 12.31
N GLU A 338 -24.29 15.12 12.50
CA GLU A 338 -24.77 15.59 13.81
C GLU A 338 -24.82 14.44 14.81
N LYS A 339 -25.37 13.28 14.43
CA LYS A 339 -25.31 12.07 15.27
C LYS A 339 -23.88 11.68 15.60
N ALA A 340 -22.98 11.70 14.63
CA ALA A 340 -21.58 11.36 14.80
C ALA A 340 -20.82 12.35 15.73
N THR A 341 -21.31 13.58 15.95
CA THR A 341 -20.73 14.50 16.96
C THR A 341 -20.90 13.99 18.38
N HIS A 342 -21.80 13.03 18.61
CA HIS A 342 -22.08 12.41 19.90
C HIS A 342 -21.55 10.97 19.98
N ASP A 343 -20.73 10.54 19.01
CA ASP A 343 -20.09 9.23 19.03
C ASP A 343 -19.23 9.07 20.30
N HIS A 344 -19.23 7.88 20.89
CA HIS A 344 -18.43 7.56 22.08
C HIS A 344 -16.92 7.66 21.84
N GLU A 345 -16.48 7.59 20.57
CA GLU A 345 -15.08 7.81 20.14
C GLU A 345 -14.84 9.32 19.88
N PRO A 346 -14.10 10.02 20.76
CA PRO A 346 -13.89 11.46 20.61
C PRO A 346 -13.28 11.87 19.26
N LEU A 347 -12.51 10.96 18.68
CA LEU A 347 -11.85 11.16 17.38
C LEU A 347 -12.90 11.31 16.26
N ILE A 348 -13.95 10.52 16.26
CA ILE A 348 -15.05 10.59 15.29
C ILE A 348 -15.82 11.90 15.52
N ALA A 349 -16.18 12.18 16.77
CA ALA A 349 -16.94 13.38 17.13
C ALA A 349 -16.23 14.69 16.72
N GLU A 350 -14.92 14.77 16.90
CA GLU A 350 -14.10 15.91 16.48
C GLU A 350 -14.19 16.15 14.96
N HIS A 351 -13.98 15.06 14.18
CA HIS A 351 -13.94 15.16 12.72
C HIS A 351 -15.34 15.37 12.13
N ALA A 352 -16.39 14.89 12.78
CA ALA A 352 -17.78 15.17 12.41
C ALA A 352 -18.11 16.68 12.56
N ARG A 353 -17.68 17.30 13.68
CA ARG A 353 -17.86 18.77 13.87
C ARG A 353 -17.12 19.58 12.81
N TRP A 354 -15.90 19.17 12.45
CA TRP A 354 -15.15 19.78 11.36
C TRP A 354 -15.89 19.64 10.02
N ALA A 355 -16.40 18.44 9.72
CA ALA A 355 -17.13 18.17 8.48
C ALA A 355 -18.40 19.03 8.34
N ILE A 356 -19.17 19.19 9.42
CA ILE A 356 -20.35 20.08 9.45
C ILE A 356 -19.95 21.52 9.09
N LYS A 357 -18.91 22.06 9.73
CA LYS A 357 -18.40 23.41 9.44
C LYS A 357 -18.02 23.58 7.96
N GLU A 358 -17.34 22.60 7.38
CA GLU A 358 -16.93 22.66 5.96
C GLU A 358 -18.14 22.62 5.02
N ILE A 359 -19.15 21.80 5.31
CA ILE A 359 -20.39 21.75 4.51
C ILE A 359 -21.15 23.06 4.61
N GLU A 360 -21.32 23.60 5.82
CA GLU A 360 -22.04 24.88 6.05
C GLU A 360 -21.32 26.07 5.39
N ALA A 361 -19.98 26.08 5.45
CA ALA A 361 -19.19 27.12 4.80
C ALA A 361 -19.34 27.15 3.27
N ARG A 362 -19.54 25.97 2.64
CA ARG A 362 -19.79 25.87 1.19
C ARG A 362 -21.21 26.28 0.77
N ARG A 363 -22.14 26.38 1.71
CA ARG A 363 -23.55 26.79 1.46
C ARG A 363 -23.78 28.30 1.53
N LYS A 364 -22.84 29.03 2.12
CA LYS A 364 -22.83 30.49 2.19
C LYS A 364 -22.19 31.07 0.92
#